data_eb4039d4ba2ac74cf227e0bacdb82a5a
#
_entry.id   eb4039d4ba2ac74cf227e0bacdb82a5a
#
_cell.length_a   1.000
_cell.length_b   1.000
_cell.length_c   1.000
_cell.angle_alpha   90.00
_cell.angle_beta   90.00
_cell.angle_gamma   90.00
#
_symmetry.space_group_name_H-M   'P 1'
#
loop_
_entity.id
_entity.type
_entity.pdbx_description
1 polymer ?
#
loop_
_entity_poly.entity_id
_entity_poly.type
_entity_poly.pdbx_seq_one_letter_code
_entity_poly.pdbx_strand_id
1 'polypeptide(L)'
;MKDNKIIIFDTTLRDGEQALGSSLSINQKLQIALALENLGVDVIEAGFPVSSQGDFKAVQKIASKVKNSTICALSRALDKDIDMAYEALKVAKHFRIHTFIATSTLHMQDKLKKDFDEILSMAKRAIIRARSYTDDVEFSCEDAGRTPIDNLCFMVENAIKAGAKTINIPDTVGYTLPSEFANIIKILFNKVPNIDKAIMSVHCHNDLGMATGNSLSAILQGARQIECTINGLGERAGNCALEEVVMAIKTRKDYLKGFYTDIKCENIFKTSKLVSAITNESIPSHKAIVGSNAFSHSSGIHQDGVLKNRQTYEIISPSAIGIHENRMLMTARSGRAMIKTCLENLGYDENTYNLDDVYERFLRLADKKGQVYDYDLEALMFLSYENEEENKFILEKLSVISGNIPTACVCMRIKEELKTEACTGNGPVEAVFNCIARITNLKPALKAYSINAKSSGVDAQGQVDVDLEFKGRKFHGKGISTDVIEASAQAFVSAYNAIYRSLKVEERKMA
;
A
#
# COMPACT_ATOMS: atom_id res chain seq x y z
N MET A 1 -22.92 -16.69 -23.00
CA MET A 1 -22.68 -15.35 -22.39
C MET A 1 -21.17 -15.16 -22.35
N LYS A 2 -20.63 -14.06 -22.87
CA LYS A 2 -19.19 -13.75 -22.69
C LYS A 2 -18.93 -13.66 -21.18
N ASP A 3 -17.93 -14.37 -20.70
CA ASP A 3 -17.55 -14.29 -19.28
C ASP A 3 -17.16 -12.84 -18.95
N ASN A 4 -17.78 -12.27 -17.92
CA ASN A 4 -17.53 -10.89 -17.47
C ASN A 4 -16.40 -10.83 -16.43
N LYS A 5 -15.71 -11.94 -16.19
CA LYS A 5 -14.55 -11.97 -15.33
C LYS A 5 -13.40 -11.17 -15.92
N ILE A 6 -12.79 -10.33 -15.10
CA ILE A 6 -11.53 -9.65 -15.38
C ILE A 6 -10.43 -10.41 -14.65
N ILE A 7 -9.48 -10.93 -15.40
CA ILE A 7 -8.30 -11.63 -14.90
C ILE A 7 -7.35 -10.58 -14.31
N ILE A 8 -6.94 -10.79 -13.07
CA ILE A 8 -5.94 -9.94 -12.40
C ILE A 8 -4.57 -10.63 -12.51
N PHE A 9 -3.69 -9.97 -13.24
CA PHE A 9 -2.29 -10.36 -13.39
C PHE A 9 -1.44 -9.41 -12.53
N ASP A 10 -0.81 -9.93 -11.50
CA ASP A 10 0.06 -9.14 -10.62
C ASP A 10 1.52 -9.27 -11.02
N THR A 11 2.16 -8.14 -11.28
CA THR A 11 3.58 -8.03 -11.63
C THR A 11 4.43 -7.33 -10.55
N THR A 12 3.96 -7.31 -9.29
CA THR A 12 4.69 -6.72 -8.16
C THR A 12 6.10 -7.32 -8.01
N LEU A 13 6.24 -8.63 -8.26
CA LEU A 13 7.52 -9.36 -8.11
C LEU A 13 8.42 -9.30 -9.35
N ARG A 14 7.97 -8.65 -10.43
CA ARG A 14 8.79 -8.43 -11.63
C ARG A 14 8.95 -6.94 -11.90
N ASP A 15 7.92 -6.25 -12.40
CA ASP A 15 7.96 -4.82 -12.72
C ASP A 15 8.03 -3.96 -11.44
N GLY A 16 7.24 -4.33 -10.43
CA GLY A 16 7.27 -3.67 -9.13
C GLY A 16 8.65 -3.74 -8.47
N GLU A 17 9.36 -4.86 -8.58
CA GLU A 17 10.70 -5.01 -8.00
C GLU A 17 11.75 -4.15 -8.72
N GLN A 18 11.57 -3.85 -10.01
CA GLN A 18 12.52 -3.02 -10.77
C GLN A 18 12.61 -1.58 -10.25
N ALA A 19 11.60 -1.11 -9.54
CA ALA A 19 11.56 0.21 -8.91
C ALA A 19 12.29 0.28 -7.56
N LEU A 20 12.62 -0.84 -6.95
CA LEU A 20 13.18 -0.90 -5.59
C LEU A 20 14.66 -0.56 -5.57
N GLY A 21 15.09 0.14 -4.52
CA GLY A 21 16.51 0.45 -4.31
C GLY A 21 17.38 -0.75 -3.99
N SER A 22 16.79 -1.90 -3.65
CA SER A 22 17.48 -3.17 -3.38
C SER A 22 16.62 -4.36 -3.80
N SER A 23 17.28 -5.42 -4.31
CA SER A 23 16.61 -6.65 -4.68
C SER A 23 16.02 -7.37 -3.46
N LEU A 24 14.85 -7.97 -3.63
CA LEU A 24 14.21 -8.79 -2.60
C LEU A 24 14.89 -10.17 -2.49
N SER A 25 15.01 -10.65 -1.27
CA SER A 25 15.46 -12.03 -1.04
C SER A 25 14.41 -13.04 -1.51
N ILE A 26 14.85 -14.28 -1.80
CA ILE A 26 13.96 -15.37 -2.22
C ILE A 26 12.80 -15.59 -1.23
N ASN A 27 13.07 -15.46 0.08
CA ASN A 27 12.04 -15.63 1.11
C ASN A 27 11.04 -14.47 1.12
N GLN A 28 11.48 -13.23 0.92
CA GLN A 28 10.61 -12.05 0.80
C GLN A 28 9.71 -12.17 -0.44
N LYS A 29 10.27 -12.53 -1.60
CA LYS A 29 9.47 -12.79 -2.82
C LYS A 29 8.43 -13.89 -2.58
N LEU A 30 8.79 -14.97 -1.91
CA LEU A 30 7.85 -16.05 -1.58
C LEU A 30 6.73 -15.56 -0.64
N GLN A 31 7.04 -14.74 0.37
CA GLN A 31 6.02 -14.19 1.26
C GLN A 31 5.01 -13.32 0.51
N ILE A 32 5.49 -12.46 -0.40
CA ILE A 32 4.61 -11.66 -1.25
C ILE A 32 3.77 -12.56 -2.17
N ALA A 33 4.37 -13.55 -2.85
CA ALA A 33 3.65 -14.46 -3.73
C ALA A 33 2.52 -15.22 -3.01
N LEU A 34 2.76 -15.69 -1.79
CA LEU A 34 1.73 -16.36 -0.97
C LEU A 34 0.62 -15.40 -0.52
N ALA A 35 0.96 -14.13 -0.26
CA ALA A 35 -0.04 -13.11 0.05
C ALA A 35 -0.91 -12.79 -1.18
N LEU A 36 -0.33 -12.70 -2.38
CA LEU A 36 -1.04 -12.51 -3.65
C LEU A 36 -1.96 -13.70 -3.95
N GLU A 37 -1.50 -14.93 -3.75
CA GLU A 37 -2.34 -16.14 -3.87
C GLU A 37 -3.52 -16.09 -2.90
N ASN A 38 -3.28 -15.75 -1.63
CA ASN A 38 -4.34 -15.60 -0.62
C ASN A 38 -5.32 -14.47 -0.94
N LEU A 39 -4.84 -13.40 -1.58
CA LEU A 39 -5.66 -12.30 -2.08
C LEU A 39 -6.58 -12.77 -3.23
N GLY A 40 -6.22 -13.84 -3.94
CA GLY A 40 -6.99 -14.38 -5.05
C GLY A 40 -6.55 -13.86 -6.41
N VAL A 41 -5.29 -13.46 -6.56
CA VAL A 41 -4.69 -13.07 -7.84
C VAL A 41 -4.69 -14.27 -8.80
N ASP A 42 -5.14 -14.06 -10.04
CA ASP A 42 -5.23 -15.14 -11.04
C ASP A 42 -3.85 -15.55 -11.57
N VAL A 43 -3.01 -14.57 -11.90
CA VAL A 43 -1.66 -14.77 -12.45
C VAL A 43 -0.65 -13.94 -11.67
N ILE A 44 0.45 -14.56 -11.24
CA ILE A 44 1.55 -13.91 -10.53
C ILE A 44 2.80 -13.98 -11.40
N GLU A 45 3.27 -12.82 -11.89
CA GLU A 45 4.56 -12.73 -12.59
C GLU A 45 5.68 -12.67 -11.55
N ALA A 46 6.35 -13.80 -11.37
CA ALA A 46 7.25 -14.04 -10.26
C ALA A 46 8.68 -13.48 -10.46
N GLY A 47 9.03 -13.08 -11.69
CA GLY A 47 10.34 -12.52 -12.00
C GLY A 47 10.78 -12.73 -13.44
N PHE A 48 12.10 -12.53 -13.65
CA PHE A 48 12.77 -12.64 -14.95
C PHE A 48 13.98 -13.60 -14.84
N PRO A 49 13.78 -14.92 -15.00
CA PRO A 49 14.77 -15.96 -14.67
C PRO A 49 16.16 -15.80 -15.30
N VAL A 50 16.24 -15.19 -16.47
CA VAL A 50 17.54 -14.99 -17.15
C VAL A 50 18.38 -13.85 -16.54
N SER A 51 17.76 -12.98 -15.75
CA SER A 51 18.42 -11.80 -15.17
C SER A 51 19.54 -12.19 -14.18
N SER A 52 19.31 -13.21 -13.35
CA SER A 52 20.28 -13.70 -12.37
C SER A 52 19.93 -15.09 -11.85
N GLN A 53 20.93 -15.77 -11.24
CA GLN A 53 20.71 -17.03 -10.53
C GLN A 53 19.76 -16.88 -9.33
N GLY A 54 19.77 -15.71 -8.67
CA GLY A 54 18.88 -15.41 -7.56
C GLY A 54 17.43 -15.34 -8.04
N ASP A 55 17.19 -14.66 -9.15
CA ASP A 55 15.86 -14.53 -9.72
C ASP A 55 15.32 -15.86 -10.26
N PHE A 56 16.17 -16.64 -10.94
CA PHE A 56 15.83 -18.02 -11.35
C PHE A 56 15.35 -18.87 -10.15
N LYS A 57 16.13 -18.89 -9.06
CA LYS A 57 15.79 -19.65 -7.85
C LYS A 57 14.54 -19.12 -7.17
N ALA A 58 14.30 -17.81 -7.17
CA ALA A 58 13.10 -17.20 -6.62
C ALA A 58 11.85 -17.65 -7.39
N VAL A 59 11.87 -17.52 -8.72
CA VAL A 59 10.76 -17.99 -9.59
C VAL A 59 10.52 -19.48 -9.37
N GLN A 60 11.55 -20.33 -9.38
CA GLN A 60 11.42 -21.76 -9.15
C GLN A 60 10.84 -22.10 -7.77
N LYS A 61 11.26 -21.36 -6.72
CA LYS A 61 10.74 -21.51 -5.35
C LYS A 61 9.26 -21.17 -5.27
N ILE A 62 8.87 -20.03 -5.87
CA ILE A 62 7.46 -19.59 -5.93
C ILE A 62 6.63 -20.61 -6.71
N ALA A 63 7.09 -21.01 -7.90
CA ALA A 63 6.45 -22.03 -8.75
C ALA A 63 6.19 -23.36 -8.01
N SER A 64 7.10 -23.76 -7.14
CA SER A 64 6.95 -24.99 -6.34
C SER A 64 5.94 -24.88 -5.19
N LYS A 65 5.66 -23.65 -4.69
CA LYS A 65 4.87 -23.43 -3.47
C LYS A 65 3.46 -22.91 -3.73
N VAL A 66 3.28 -22.02 -4.67
CA VAL A 66 1.95 -21.50 -5.06
C VAL A 66 1.17 -22.56 -5.81
N LYS A 67 -0.13 -22.72 -5.54
CA LYS A 67 -0.96 -23.82 -6.04
C LYS A 67 -2.23 -23.37 -6.78
N ASN A 68 -2.77 -22.20 -6.41
CA ASN A 68 -4.08 -21.74 -6.88
C ASN A 68 -3.98 -20.62 -7.93
N SER A 69 -2.86 -19.88 -7.97
CA SER A 69 -2.59 -18.90 -9.02
C SER A 69 -1.68 -19.51 -10.10
N THR A 70 -1.82 -19.04 -11.33
CA THR A 70 -0.87 -19.36 -12.42
C THR A 70 0.42 -18.58 -12.19
N ILE A 71 1.56 -19.26 -12.23
CA ILE A 71 2.86 -18.59 -12.09
C ILE A 71 3.40 -18.23 -13.46
N CYS A 72 3.73 -16.97 -13.65
CA CYS A 72 4.28 -16.42 -14.87
C CYS A 72 5.75 -16.01 -14.69
N ALA A 73 6.53 -16.11 -15.77
CA ALA A 73 7.87 -15.54 -15.81
C ALA A 73 8.09 -14.82 -17.15
N LEU A 74 8.75 -13.67 -17.06
CA LEU A 74 9.09 -12.86 -18.21
C LEU A 74 10.29 -13.45 -18.97
N SER A 75 10.26 -13.33 -20.30
CA SER A 75 11.37 -13.69 -21.20
C SER A 75 11.41 -12.72 -22.40
N ARG A 76 12.61 -12.31 -22.80
CA ARG A 76 12.77 -11.63 -24.11
C ARG A 76 12.47 -12.62 -25.23
N ALA A 77 12.21 -12.09 -26.43
CA ALA A 77 11.99 -12.92 -27.62
C ALA A 77 13.30 -13.61 -28.11
N LEU A 78 13.95 -14.34 -27.20
CA LEU A 78 15.17 -15.10 -27.38
C LEU A 78 14.99 -16.51 -26.85
N ASP A 79 15.42 -17.53 -27.64
CA ASP A 79 15.24 -18.95 -27.28
C ASP A 79 15.82 -19.26 -25.89
N LYS A 80 17.04 -18.75 -25.59
CA LYS A 80 17.69 -18.95 -24.27
C LYS A 80 16.85 -18.42 -23.11
N ASP A 81 16.23 -17.24 -23.25
CA ASP A 81 15.43 -16.62 -22.18
C ASP A 81 14.16 -17.45 -21.94
N ILE A 82 13.52 -17.88 -23.00
CA ILE A 82 12.30 -18.73 -22.98
C ILE A 82 12.59 -20.08 -22.32
N ASP A 83 13.72 -20.71 -22.68
CA ASP A 83 14.16 -21.97 -22.12
C ASP A 83 14.42 -21.84 -20.60
N MET A 84 15.08 -20.75 -20.18
CA MET A 84 15.31 -20.48 -18.76
C MET A 84 14.01 -20.21 -18.00
N ALA A 85 13.06 -19.50 -18.61
CA ALA A 85 11.73 -19.30 -18.02
C ALA A 85 11.01 -20.65 -17.81
N TYR A 86 11.01 -21.51 -18.82
CA TYR A 86 10.45 -22.86 -18.68
C TYR A 86 11.14 -23.67 -17.57
N GLU A 87 12.48 -23.70 -17.55
CA GLU A 87 13.22 -24.47 -16.53
C GLU A 87 12.88 -24.03 -15.10
N ALA A 88 12.64 -22.72 -14.88
CA ALA A 88 12.22 -22.21 -13.59
C ALA A 88 10.75 -22.55 -13.28
N LEU A 89 9.88 -22.56 -14.30
CA LEU A 89 8.43 -22.70 -14.16
C LEU A 89 7.94 -24.14 -14.16
N LYS A 90 8.67 -25.11 -14.75
CA LYS A 90 8.20 -26.50 -14.95
C LYS A 90 7.79 -27.25 -13.69
N VAL A 91 8.14 -26.76 -12.52
CA VAL A 91 7.75 -27.31 -11.20
C VAL A 91 6.41 -26.78 -10.71
N ALA A 92 5.82 -25.80 -11.39
CA ALA A 92 4.52 -25.24 -11.04
C ALA A 92 3.38 -26.17 -11.46
N LYS A 93 2.26 -26.08 -10.75
CA LYS A 93 1.01 -26.77 -11.15
C LYS A 93 0.40 -26.17 -12.42
N HIS A 94 0.40 -24.85 -12.48
CA HIS A 94 -0.05 -24.07 -13.64
C HIS A 94 0.98 -22.99 -13.89
N PHE A 95 1.43 -22.84 -15.14
CA PHE A 95 2.39 -21.80 -15.47
C PHE A 95 2.14 -21.19 -16.85
N ARG A 96 2.59 -19.95 -16.99
CA ARG A 96 2.55 -19.15 -18.19
C ARG A 96 3.96 -18.67 -18.53
N ILE A 97 4.31 -18.68 -19.81
CA ILE A 97 5.51 -18.01 -20.33
C ILE A 97 5.07 -16.69 -20.96
N HIS A 98 5.62 -15.58 -20.44
CA HIS A 98 5.40 -14.25 -20.97
C HIS A 98 6.61 -13.82 -21.78
N THR A 99 6.42 -13.56 -23.08
CA THR A 99 7.49 -13.06 -23.95
C THR A 99 7.09 -11.74 -24.61
N PHE A 100 8.04 -10.90 -24.92
CA PHE A 100 7.78 -9.56 -25.46
C PHE A 100 8.84 -9.13 -26.47
N ILE A 101 8.44 -8.21 -27.33
CA ILE A 101 9.35 -7.46 -28.20
C ILE A 101 8.76 -6.08 -28.47
N ALA A 102 9.62 -5.07 -28.61
CA ALA A 102 9.18 -3.70 -28.90
C ALA A 102 8.67 -3.57 -30.32
N THR A 103 7.57 -2.84 -30.47
CA THR A 103 6.85 -2.69 -31.73
C THR A 103 6.75 -1.24 -32.25
N SER A 104 7.08 -0.26 -31.40
CA SER A 104 7.08 1.15 -31.79
C SER A 104 8.26 1.47 -32.74
N THR A 105 8.04 2.39 -33.65
CA THR A 105 9.06 2.85 -34.59
C THR A 105 10.34 3.30 -33.90
N LEU A 106 10.19 4.06 -32.80
CA LEU A 106 11.30 4.55 -32.01
C LEU A 106 12.16 3.39 -31.43
N HIS A 107 11.52 2.40 -30.80
CA HIS A 107 12.26 1.28 -30.24
C HIS A 107 12.84 0.34 -31.30
N MET A 108 12.15 0.14 -32.42
CA MET A 108 12.69 -0.66 -33.52
C MET A 108 13.96 -0.04 -34.09
N GLN A 109 13.95 1.28 -34.33
CA GLN A 109 15.07 1.99 -34.92
C GLN A 109 16.25 2.20 -34.00
N ASP A 110 15.97 2.71 -32.76
CA ASP A 110 17.02 3.16 -31.84
C ASP A 110 17.53 2.05 -30.92
N LYS A 111 16.62 1.21 -30.41
CA LYS A 111 16.92 0.15 -29.42
C LYS A 111 17.30 -1.17 -30.10
N LEU A 112 16.50 -1.63 -31.09
CA LEU A 112 16.66 -2.95 -31.68
C LEU A 112 17.45 -2.91 -32.98
N LYS A 113 17.46 -1.78 -33.70
CA LYS A 113 18.10 -1.57 -35.00
C LYS A 113 17.62 -2.60 -36.03
N LYS A 114 16.29 -2.79 -36.10
CA LYS A 114 15.61 -3.78 -36.92
C LYS A 114 14.38 -3.19 -37.57
N ASP A 115 14.05 -3.73 -38.76
CA ASP A 115 12.79 -3.39 -39.42
C ASP A 115 11.61 -4.22 -38.84
N PHE A 116 10.41 -3.87 -39.28
CA PHE A 116 9.20 -4.49 -38.75
C PHE A 116 9.08 -5.97 -39.10
N ASP A 117 9.55 -6.39 -40.28
CA ASP A 117 9.47 -7.79 -40.74
C ASP A 117 10.43 -8.68 -39.94
N GLU A 118 11.61 -8.18 -39.60
CA GLU A 118 12.55 -8.86 -38.69
C GLU A 118 11.95 -9.02 -37.29
N ILE A 119 11.35 -7.95 -36.74
CA ILE A 119 10.69 -7.95 -35.44
C ILE A 119 9.52 -8.95 -35.41
N LEU A 120 8.69 -8.94 -36.44
CA LEU A 120 7.60 -9.90 -36.62
C LEU A 120 8.10 -11.34 -36.63
N SER A 121 9.17 -11.60 -37.37
CA SER A 121 9.78 -12.91 -37.49
C SER A 121 10.33 -13.39 -36.12
N MET A 122 10.95 -12.49 -35.34
CA MET A 122 11.42 -12.77 -34.00
C MET A 122 10.26 -13.08 -33.05
N ALA A 123 9.19 -12.27 -33.08
CA ALA A 123 7.98 -12.48 -32.26
C ALA A 123 7.38 -13.86 -32.53
N LYS A 124 7.15 -14.20 -33.78
CA LYS A 124 6.59 -15.51 -34.18
C LYS A 124 7.45 -16.68 -33.68
N ARG A 125 8.78 -16.61 -33.88
CA ARG A 125 9.70 -17.66 -33.41
C ARG A 125 9.64 -17.81 -31.89
N ALA A 126 9.66 -16.70 -31.17
CA ALA A 126 9.61 -16.70 -29.72
C ALA A 126 8.29 -17.34 -29.18
N ILE A 127 7.16 -16.96 -29.77
CA ILE A 127 5.86 -17.53 -29.41
C ILE A 127 5.83 -19.03 -29.70
N ILE A 128 6.28 -19.47 -30.88
CA ILE A 128 6.33 -20.91 -31.24
C ILE A 128 7.25 -21.65 -30.27
N ARG A 129 8.40 -21.09 -29.89
CA ARG A 129 9.30 -21.67 -28.90
C ARG A 129 8.62 -21.83 -27.55
N ALA A 130 7.97 -20.79 -27.02
CA ALA A 130 7.22 -20.84 -25.76
C ALA A 130 6.08 -21.86 -25.82
N ARG A 131 5.37 -21.92 -26.94
CA ARG A 131 4.30 -22.91 -27.21
C ARG A 131 4.78 -24.36 -27.18
N SER A 132 6.05 -24.63 -27.44
CA SER A 132 6.59 -26.00 -27.32
C SER A 132 6.65 -26.48 -25.87
N TYR A 133 6.52 -25.59 -24.87
CA TYR A 133 6.56 -25.89 -23.45
C TYR A 133 5.21 -25.80 -22.74
N THR A 134 4.32 -24.91 -23.19
CA THR A 134 3.02 -24.69 -22.57
C THR A 134 2.00 -24.16 -23.56
N ASP A 135 0.72 -24.45 -23.30
CA ASP A 135 -0.40 -23.86 -24.03
C ASP A 135 -0.75 -22.44 -23.58
N ASP A 136 -0.27 -22.02 -22.41
CA ASP A 136 -0.52 -20.69 -21.86
C ASP A 136 0.70 -19.79 -22.13
N VAL A 137 0.65 -19.08 -23.27
CA VAL A 137 1.68 -18.13 -23.68
C VAL A 137 1.07 -16.76 -23.81
N GLU A 138 1.67 -15.79 -23.11
CA GLU A 138 1.38 -14.36 -23.22
C GLU A 138 2.44 -13.66 -24.05
N PHE A 139 1.98 -12.78 -24.94
CA PHE A 139 2.86 -11.96 -25.77
C PHE A 139 2.55 -10.48 -25.63
N SER A 140 3.57 -9.68 -25.27
CA SER A 140 3.47 -8.22 -25.17
C SER A 140 4.07 -7.51 -26.37
N CYS A 141 3.29 -6.60 -26.95
CA CYS A 141 3.77 -5.62 -27.93
C CYS A 141 4.38 -4.42 -27.19
N GLU A 142 5.64 -4.50 -26.74
CA GLU A 142 6.28 -3.43 -25.96
C GLU A 142 6.15 -2.09 -26.67
N ASP A 143 5.73 -1.05 -25.93
CA ASP A 143 5.48 0.31 -26.41
C ASP A 143 4.31 0.41 -27.40
N ALA A 144 3.27 -0.40 -27.17
CA ALA A 144 2.08 -0.44 -28.05
C ALA A 144 1.35 0.90 -28.12
N GLY A 145 1.35 1.69 -27.03
CA GLY A 145 0.75 3.03 -27.02
C GLY A 145 1.32 4.00 -28.06
N ARG A 146 2.56 3.78 -28.54
CA ARG A 146 3.23 4.58 -29.58
C ARG A 146 3.50 3.80 -30.86
N THR A 147 2.99 2.58 -30.99
CA THR A 147 3.11 1.77 -32.19
C THR A 147 2.11 2.22 -33.25
N PRO A 148 2.52 2.38 -34.53
CA PRO A 148 1.56 2.64 -35.62
C PRO A 148 0.47 1.58 -35.63
N ILE A 149 -0.80 2.02 -35.63
CA ILE A 149 -1.94 1.15 -35.39
C ILE A 149 -2.07 -0.03 -36.36
N ASP A 150 -1.71 0.17 -37.62
CA ASP A 150 -1.76 -0.92 -38.64
C ASP A 150 -0.67 -1.96 -38.38
N ASN A 151 0.53 -1.54 -37.95
CA ASN A 151 1.61 -2.44 -37.53
C ASN A 151 1.20 -3.21 -36.27
N LEU A 152 0.55 -2.54 -35.30
CA LEU A 152 0.06 -3.19 -34.09
C LEU A 152 -1.00 -4.25 -34.41
N CYS A 153 -1.97 -3.93 -35.28
CA CYS A 153 -2.98 -4.89 -35.72
C CYS A 153 -2.33 -6.11 -36.41
N PHE A 154 -1.36 -5.88 -37.27
CA PHE A 154 -0.67 -6.96 -38.00
C PHE A 154 0.18 -7.83 -37.05
N MET A 155 0.88 -7.22 -36.08
CA MET A 155 1.64 -7.94 -35.05
C MET A 155 0.71 -8.81 -34.23
N VAL A 156 -0.39 -8.28 -33.71
CA VAL A 156 -1.38 -8.99 -32.89
C VAL A 156 -1.99 -10.18 -33.64
N GLU A 157 -2.41 -9.99 -34.90
CA GLU A 157 -2.92 -11.06 -35.76
C GLU A 157 -1.93 -12.22 -35.88
N ASN A 158 -0.68 -11.90 -36.15
CA ASN A 158 0.38 -12.88 -36.34
C ASN A 158 0.82 -13.57 -35.04
N ALA A 159 0.85 -12.84 -33.95
CA ALA A 159 1.12 -13.40 -32.59
C ALA A 159 0.06 -14.45 -32.22
N ILE A 160 -1.22 -14.16 -32.46
CA ILE A 160 -2.31 -15.11 -32.25
C ILE A 160 -2.18 -16.32 -33.20
N LYS A 161 -1.84 -16.12 -34.48
CA LYS A 161 -1.57 -17.20 -35.43
C LYS A 161 -0.40 -18.08 -34.99
N ALA A 162 0.62 -17.51 -34.36
CA ALA A 162 1.77 -18.24 -33.83
C ALA A 162 1.43 -19.02 -32.54
N GLY A 163 0.27 -18.76 -31.92
CA GLY A 163 -0.26 -19.52 -30.81
C GLY A 163 -0.30 -18.80 -29.46
N ALA A 164 -0.05 -17.51 -29.41
CA ALA A 164 -0.27 -16.73 -28.18
C ALA A 164 -1.74 -16.81 -27.78
N LYS A 165 -1.99 -17.11 -26.48
CA LYS A 165 -3.35 -17.19 -25.89
C LYS A 165 -3.76 -15.90 -25.22
N THR A 166 -2.79 -15.08 -24.81
CA THR A 166 -2.99 -13.75 -24.26
C THR A 166 -2.12 -12.76 -25.03
N ILE A 167 -2.70 -11.67 -25.45
CA ILE A 167 -2.01 -10.56 -26.09
C ILE A 167 -2.09 -9.36 -25.16
N ASN A 168 -0.94 -8.89 -24.72
CA ASN A 168 -0.84 -7.74 -23.86
C ASN A 168 -0.46 -6.47 -24.64
N ILE A 169 -1.19 -5.41 -24.38
CA ILE A 169 -1.03 -4.08 -25.00
C ILE A 169 -0.53 -3.13 -23.93
N PRO A 170 0.79 -2.88 -23.83
CA PRO A 170 1.34 -2.00 -22.82
C PRO A 170 1.39 -0.54 -23.25
N ASP A 171 0.95 0.35 -22.36
CA ASP A 171 1.32 1.77 -22.34
C ASP A 171 2.62 1.91 -21.53
N THR A 172 3.71 1.52 -22.16
CA THR A 172 5.02 1.29 -21.53
C THR A 172 5.61 2.54 -20.87
N VAL A 173 5.29 3.72 -21.40
CA VAL A 173 5.81 5.00 -20.90
C VAL A 173 4.73 5.88 -20.27
N GLY A 174 3.54 5.33 -20.03
CA GLY A 174 2.43 6.05 -19.39
C GLY A 174 1.99 7.29 -20.16
N TYR A 175 2.02 7.23 -21.48
CA TYR A 175 1.85 8.36 -22.40
C TYR A 175 0.40 8.58 -22.84
N THR A 176 -0.39 7.51 -22.91
CA THR A 176 -1.73 7.55 -23.48
C THR A 176 -2.77 8.11 -22.49
N LEU A 177 -3.80 8.76 -23.04
CA LEU A 177 -4.98 9.17 -22.29
C LEU A 177 -6.06 8.07 -22.35
N PRO A 178 -7.01 8.00 -21.40
CA PRO A 178 -7.99 6.92 -21.33
C PRO A 178 -8.83 6.72 -22.59
N SER A 179 -9.24 7.79 -23.25
CA SER A 179 -10.01 7.71 -24.51
C SER A 179 -9.17 7.22 -25.67
N GLU A 180 -7.89 7.61 -25.72
CA GLU A 180 -6.94 7.18 -26.73
C GLU A 180 -6.61 5.69 -26.57
N PHE A 181 -6.27 5.27 -25.36
CA PHE A 181 -5.96 3.88 -25.06
C PHE A 181 -7.16 2.95 -25.32
N ALA A 182 -8.36 3.37 -24.88
CA ALA A 182 -9.60 2.67 -25.19
C ALA A 182 -9.82 2.53 -26.70
N ASN A 183 -9.52 3.58 -27.49
CA ASN A 183 -9.65 3.55 -28.94
C ASN A 183 -8.66 2.56 -29.58
N ILE A 184 -7.43 2.46 -29.11
CA ILE A 184 -6.47 1.43 -29.55
C ILE A 184 -7.09 0.05 -29.40
N ILE A 185 -7.60 -0.29 -28.21
CA ILE A 185 -8.23 -1.59 -27.94
C ILE A 185 -9.45 -1.81 -28.85
N LYS A 186 -10.30 -0.80 -29.01
CA LYS A 186 -11.45 -0.88 -29.93
C LYS A 186 -11.05 -1.16 -31.37
N ILE A 187 -9.99 -0.51 -31.87
CA ILE A 187 -9.49 -0.73 -33.25
C ILE A 187 -8.98 -2.16 -33.40
N LEU A 188 -8.24 -2.69 -32.42
CA LEU A 188 -7.77 -4.08 -32.43
C LEU A 188 -8.93 -5.07 -32.54
N PHE A 189 -9.99 -4.89 -31.74
CA PHE A 189 -11.19 -5.75 -31.82
C PHE A 189 -11.94 -5.64 -33.15
N ASN A 190 -11.85 -4.50 -33.85
CA ASN A 190 -12.52 -4.30 -35.12
C ASN A 190 -11.70 -4.76 -36.32
N LYS A 191 -10.35 -4.65 -36.29
CA LYS A 191 -9.50 -4.90 -37.42
C LYS A 191 -8.80 -6.26 -37.42
N VAL A 192 -8.54 -6.84 -36.25
CA VAL A 192 -7.81 -8.12 -36.14
C VAL A 192 -8.77 -9.31 -36.29
N PRO A 193 -8.70 -10.08 -37.36
CA PRO A 193 -9.74 -11.04 -37.72
C PRO A 193 -9.81 -12.26 -36.79
N ASN A 194 -8.76 -12.56 -36.03
CA ASN A 194 -8.67 -13.72 -35.13
C ASN A 194 -8.58 -13.29 -33.64
N ILE A 195 -8.99 -12.07 -33.31
CA ILE A 195 -8.89 -11.50 -31.97
C ILE A 195 -9.67 -12.29 -30.93
N ASP A 196 -10.73 -12.95 -31.33
CA ASP A 196 -11.59 -13.80 -30.49
C ASP A 196 -10.91 -15.07 -29.97
N LYS A 197 -9.75 -15.46 -30.56
CA LYS A 197 -8.95 -16.63 -30.16
C LYS A 197 -7.96 -16.35 -29.03
N ALA A 198 -7.83 -15.10 -28.60
CA ALA A 198 -6.95 -14.70 -27.53
C ALA A 198 -7.65 -13.80 -26.50
N ILE A 199 -7.11 -13.80 -25.28
CA ILE A 199 -7.47 -12.83 -24.23
C ILE A 199 -6.69 -11.55 -24.49
N MET A 200 -7.38 -10.41 -24.55
CA MET A 200 -6.74 -9.11 -24.62
C MET A 200 -6.38 -8.66 -23.19
N SER A 201 -5.10 -8.45 -22.97
CA SER A 201 -4.51 -7.92 -21.74
C SER A 201 -4.05 -6.48 -21.91
N VAL A 202 -3.98 -5.73 -20.84
CA VAL A 202 -3.43 -4.37 -20.82
C VAL A 202 -2.48 -4.19 -19.66
N HIS A 203 -1.41 -3.41 -19.88
CA HIS A 203 -0.41 -3.03 -18.89
C HIS A 203 -0.16 -1.54 -18.99
N CYS A 204 -0.39 -0.78 -17.95
CA CYS A 204 -0.31 0.68 -17.99
C CYS A 204 0.62 1.23 -16.92
N HIS A 205 1.65 1.99 -17.35
CA HIS A 205 2.45 2.83 -16.45
C HIS A 205 1.74 4.14 -16.10
N ASN A 206 2.17 4.78 -15.02
CA ASN A 206 1.43 5.86 -14.36
C ASN A 206 2.10 7.23 -14.51
N ASP A 207 2.94 7.44 -15.53
CA ASP A 207 3.73 8.66 -15.69
C ASP A 207 2.87 9.92 -15.78
N LEU A 208 1.70 9.85 -16.41
CA LEU A 208 0.70 10.93 -16.44
C LEU A 208 -0.41 10.76 -15.40
N GLY A 209 -0.32 9.80 -14.48
CA GLY A 209 -1.37 9.52 -13.49
C GLY A 209 -2.61 8.84 -14.07
N MET A 210 -2.51 8.20 -15.25
CA MET A 210 -3.66 7.65 -15.98
C MET A 210 -3.74 6.12 -15.98
N ALA A 211 -2.81 5.41 -15.35
CA ALA A 211 -2.71 3.96 -15.46
C ALA A 211 -4.01 3.21 -15.10
N THR A 212 -4.62 3.55 -13.97
CA THR A 212 -5.90 2.96 -13.55
C THR A 212 -7.03 3.36 -14.51
N GLY A 213 -7.07 4.61 -14.94
CA GLY A 213 -8.06 5.11 -15.91
C GLY A 213 -7.95 4.43 -17.27
N ASN A 214 -6.72 4.25 -17.78
CA ASN A 214 -6.44 3.55 -19.04
C ASN A 214 -6.90 2.10 -18.97
N SER A 215 -6.55 1.38 -17.90
CA SER A 215 -6.92 -0.02 -17.68
C SER A 215 -8.44 -0.21 -17.61
N LEU A 216 -9.15 0.64 -16.87
CA LEU A 216 -10.61 0.59 -16.77
C LEU A 216 -11.30 0.94 -18.11
N SER A 217 -10.74 1.88 -18.88
CA SER A 217 -11.26 2.23 -20.19
C SER A 217 -11.10 1.09 -21.19
N ALA A 218 -9.99 0.35 -21.11
CA ALA A 218 -9.70 -0.80 -21.96
C ALA A 218 -10.67 -1.97 -21.77
N ILE A 219 -11.09 -2.29 -20.52
CA ILE A 219 -12.05 -3.37 -20.27
C ILE A 219 -13.41 -3.07 -20.88
N LEU A 220 -13.81 -1.81 -20.97
CA LEU A 220 -15.04 -1.40 -21.64
C LEU A 220 -15.00 -1.65 -23.16
N GLN A 221 -13.80 -1.73 -23.75
CA GLN A 221 -13.59 -2.00 -25.18
C GLN A 221 -13.28 -3.47 -25.47
N GLY A 222 -13.21 -4.35 -24.47
CA GLY A 222 -13.07 -5.77 -24.70
C GLY A 222 -11.88 -6.42 -24.01
N ALA A 223 -10.95 -5.69 -23.41
CA ALA A 223 -9.89 -6.27 -22.59
C ALA A 223 -10.48 -7.11 -21.43
N ARG A 224 -9.81 -8.22 -21.09
CA ARG A 224 -10.27 -9.16 -20.06
C ARG A 224 -9.16 -9.55 -19.09
N GLN A 225 -7.95 -9.04 -19.26
CA GLN A 225 -6.87 -9.12 -18.28
C GLN A 225 -6.30 -7.72 -18.05
N ILE A 226 -5.96 -7.44 -16.79
CA ILE A 226 -5.25 -6.23 -16.38
C ILE A 226 -3.99 -6.66 -15.64
N GLU A 227 -2.83 -6.22 -16.15
CA GLU A 227 -1.57 -6.27 -15.41
C GLU A 227 -1.50 -5.07 -14.47
N CYS A 228 -1.19 -5.34 -13.22
CA CYS A 228 -1.16 -4.33 -12.17
C CYS A 228 -0.18 -4.73 -11.06
N THR A 229 0.04 -3.84 -10.10
CA THR A 229 0.90 -4.11 -8.95
C THR A 229 0.24 -3.67 -7.65
N ILE A 230 0.61 -4.29 -6.56
CA ILE A 230 0.22 -3.82 -5.22
C ILE A 230 0.80 -2.41 -5.00
N ASN A 231 -0.01 -1.50 -4.51
CA ASN A 231 0.33 -0.10 -4.25
C ASN A 231 0.72 0.72 -5.51
N GLY A 232 0.58 0.13 -6.70
CA GLY A 232 1.03 0.75 -7.94
C GLY A 232 2.56 0.77 -8.08
N LEU A 233 3.29 -0.12 -7.41
CA LEU A 233 4.75 -0.24 -7.54
C LEU A 233 5.16 -0.45 -8.99
N GLY A 234 6.27 0.14 -9.42
CA GLY A 234 6.81 -0.02 -10.78
C GLY A 234 7.78 1.09 -11.14
N GLU A 235 8.44 0.92 -12.29
CA GLU A 235 9.42 1.91 -12.75
C GLU A 235 8.84 3.33 -12.84
N ARG A 236 9.66 4.32 -12.59
CA ARG A 236 9.35 5.77 -12.67
C ARG A 236 8.19 6.18 -11.76
N ALA A 237 6.99 6.39 -12.32
CA ALA A 237 5.79 6.78 -11.57
C ALA A 237 4.92 5.58 -11.13
N GLY A 238 5.38 4.35 -11.43
CA GLY A 238 4.69 3.13 -11.07
C GLY A 238 3.74 2.60 -12.14
N ASN A 239 2.98 1.59 -11.76
CA ASN A 239 2.01 0.87 -12.59
C ASN A 239 0.57 1.16 -12.17
N CYS A 240 -0.36 0.60 -12.92
CA CYS A 240 -1.75 0.47 -12.50
C CYS A 240 -1.81 -0.22 -11.11
N ALA A 241 -2.46 0.40 -10.14
CA ALA A 241 -2.58 -0.14 -8.80
C ALA A 241 -3.70 -1.18 -8.72
N LEU A 242 -3.37 -2.39 -8.24
CA LEU A 242 -4.32 -3.51 -8.12
C LEU A 242 -5.54 -3.12 -7.28
N GLU A 243 -5.32 -2.53 -6.12
CA GLU A 243 -6.40 -2.13 -5.20
C GLU A 243 -7.35 -1.11 -5.82
N GLU A 244 -6.85 -0.20 -6.66
CA GLU A 244 -7.66 0.83 -7.30
C GLU A 244 -8.57 0.22 -8.38
N VAL A 245 -8.02 -0.61 -9.26
CA VAL A 245 -8.78 -1.29 -10.32
C VAL A 245 -9.85 -2.19 -9.72
N VAL A 246 -9.46 -3.05 -8.77
CA VAL A 246 -10.37 -4.03 -8.17
C VAL A 246 -11.51 -3.35 -7.44
N MET A 247 -11.21 -2.30 -6.66
CA MET A 247 -12.24 -1.57 -5.93
C MET A 247 -13.11 -0.72 -6.85
N ALA A 248 -12.58 -0.19 -7.96
CA ALA A 248 -13.39 0.47 -8.99
C ALA A 248 -14.39 -0.51 -9.62
N ILE A 249 -13.95 -1.71 -10.01
CA ILE A 249 -14.82 -2.75 -10.58
C ILE A 249 -15.89 -3.17 -9.57
N LYS A 250 -15.52 -3.36 -8.30
CA LYS A 250 -16.45 -3.75 -7.23
C LYS A 250 -17.49 -2.68 -6.92
N THR A 251 -17.07 -1.40 -6.91
CA THR A 251 -17.93 -0.28 -6.52
C THR A 251 -18.83 0.19 -7.65
N ARG A 252 -18.32 0.19 -8.90
CA ARG A 252 -19.00 0.74 -10.06
C ARG A 252 -19.58 -0.33 -11.00
N LYS A 253 -20.18 -1.39 -10.43
CA LYS A 253 -20.87 -2.45 -11.18
C LYS A 253 -21.96 -1.94 -12.12
N ASP A 254 -22.59 -0.83 -11.75
CA ASP A 254 -23.57 -0.11 -12.57
C ASP A 254 -22.99 0.33 -13.91
N TYR A 255 -21.85 0.97 -13.88
CA TYR A 255 -21.18 1.53 -15.07
C TYR A 255 -20.33 0.49 -15.81
N LEU A 256 -19.63 -0.39 -15.07
CA LEU A 256 -18.72 -1.40 -15.61
C LEU A 256 -19.44 -2.68 -16.08
N LYS A 257 -20.78 -2.61 -16.37
CA LYS A 257 -21.56 -3.67 -17.03
C LYS A 257 -21.50 -5.04 -16.32
N GLY A 258 -21.35 -5.04 -15.00
CA GLY A 258 -21.31 -6.24 -14.19
C GLY A 258 -20.01 -7.05 -14.30
N PHE A 259 -18.90 -6.46 -14.74
CA PHE A 259 -17.59 -7.07 -14.63
C PHE A 259 -17.23 -7.37 -13.18
N TYR A 260 -16.45 -8.42 -12.96
CA TYR A 260 -16.04 -8.84 -11.62
C TYR A 260 -14.62 -9.44 -11.63
N THR A 261 -14.04 -9.53 -10.46
CA THR A 261 -12.76 -10.21 -10.20
C THR A 261 -12.95 -11.20 -9.06
N ASP A 262 -12.07 -12.18 -8.95
CA ASP A 262 -12.06 -13.15 -7.84
C ASP A 262 -11.24 -12.65 -6.63
N ILE A 263 -10.80 -11.41 -6.65
CA ILE A 263 -10.02 -10.80 -5.55
C ILE A 263 -10.85 -10.74 -4.28
N LYS A 264 -10.29 -11.29 -3.21
CA LYS A 264 -10.81 -11.21 -1.83
C LYS A 264 -10.47 -9.85 -1.24
N CYS A 265 -11.36 -8.87 -1.49
CA CYS A 265 -11.09 -7.47 -1.17
C CYS A 265 -10.75 -7.22 0.30
N GLU A 266 -11.27 -8.03 1.23
CA GLU A 266 -10.95 -7.98 2.65
C GLU A 266 -9.48 -8.25 3.00
N ASN A 267 -8.69 -8.77 2.05
CA ASN A 267 -7.26 -8.99 2.19
C ASN A 267 -6.41 -7.85 1.57
N ILE A 268 -7.02 -6.88 0.87
CA ILE A 268 -6.29 -5.81 0.17
C ILE A 268 -5.40 -5.03 1.12
N PHE A 269 -5.96 -4.50 2.20
CA PHE A 269 -5.19 -3.66 3.13
C PHE A 269 -4.02 -4.42 3.78
N LYS A 270 -4.25 -5.67 4.18
CA LYS A 270 -3.21 -6.53 4.76
C LYS A 270 -2.09 -6.80 3.77
N THR A 271 -2.42 -7.10 2.51
CA THR A 271 -1.43 -7.37 1.45
C THR A 271 -0.65 -6.11 1.10
N SER A 272 -1.33 -4.97 0.97
CA SER A 272 -0.71 -3.66 0.75
C SER A 272 0.33 -3.33 1.84
N LYS A 273 -0.02 -3.51 3.11
CA LYS A 273 0.89 -3.28 4.24
C LYS A 273 2.06 -4.25 4.28
N LEU A 274 1.84 -5.53 3.95
CA LEU A 274 2.90 -6.53 3.88
C LEU A 274 3.93 -6.16 2.80
N VAL A 275 3.45 -5.81 1.60
CA VAL A 275 4.33 -5.41 0.50
C VAL A 275 5.12 -4.16 0.88
N SER A 276 4.46 -3.13 1.40
CA SER A 276 5.13 -1.91 1.88
C SER A 276 6.23 -2.21 2.93
N ALA A 277 5.95 -3.09 3.89
CA ALA A 277 6.91 -3.46 4.92
C ALA A 277 8.12 -4.24 4.37
N ILE A 278 7.89 -5.14 3.40
CA ILE A 278 8.95 -5.96 2.79
C ILE A 278 9.81 -5.13 1.84
N THR A 279 9.20 -4.26 1.04
CA THR A 279 9.89 -3.43 0.04
C THR A 279 10.50 -2.17 0.64
N ASN A 280 10.13 -1.82 1.87
CA ASN A 280 10.46 -0.55 2.52
C ASN A 280 9.94 0.69 1.75
N GLU A 281 8.97 0.50 0.85
CA GLU A 281 8.30 1.58 0.14
C GLU A 281 7.07 2.04 0.92
N SER A 282 7.08 3.30 1.36
CA SER A 282 5.99 3.85 2.16
C SER A 282 4.74 4.12 1.31
N ILE A 283 3.57 3.78 1.85
CA ILE A 283 2.30 4.12 1.23
C ILE A 283 1.98 5.58 1.53
N PRO A 284 1.84 6.47 0.53
CA PRO A 284 1.42 7.85 0.76
C PRO A 284 0.10 7.89 1.52
N SER A 285 -0.03 8.81 2.49
CA SER A 285 -1.23 8.89 3.33
C SER A 285 -2.51 9.17 2.52
N HIS A 286 -2.41 9.85 1.40
CA HIS A 286 -3.53 10.14 0.48
C HIS A 286 -3.66 9.12 -0.68
N LYS A 287 -2.92 8.01 -0.67
CA LYS A 287 -3.08 6.93 -1.66
C LYS A 287 -4.52 6.44 -1.66
N ALA A 288 -5.13 6.37 -2.83
CA ALA A 288 -6.48 5.84 -2.95
C ALA A 288 -6.57 4.42 -2.36
N ILE A 289 -7.69 4.08 -1.76
CA ILE A 289 -8.04 2.80 -1.16
C ILE A 289 -7.23 2.44 0.11
N VAL A 290 -5.89 2.48 0.08
CA VAL A 290 -5.03 1.92 1.14
C VAL A 290 -4.26 2.96 1.97
N GLY A 291 -4.30 4.22 1.57
CA GLY A 291 -3.67 5.32 2.31
C GLY A 291 -4.33 5.54 3.69
N SER A 292 -3.56 6.02 4.65
CA SER A 292 -4.06 6.26 6.02
C SER A 292 -5.21 7.29 6.09
N ASN A 293 -5.29 8.19 5.11
CA ASN A 293 -6.34 9.22 5.02
C ASN A 293 -7.53 8.80 4.15
N ALA A 294 -7.48 7.63 3.49
CA ALA A 294 -8.50 7.23 2.51
C ALA A 294 -9.93 7.17 3.08
N PHE A 295 -10.05 6.96 4.40
CA PHE A 295 -11.33 6.88 5.12
C PHE A 295 -11.41 7.91 6.27
N SER A 296 -10.64 9.00 6.18
CA SER A 296 -10.58 10.02 7.23
C SER A 296 -11.33 11.26 6.81
N HIS A 297 -12.21 11.75 7.68
CA HIS A 297 -12.95 13.00 7.49
C HIS A 297 -12.54 14.00 8.57
N SER A 298 -11.98 15.15 8.19
CA SER A 298 -11.57 16.21 9.13
C SER A 298 -12.52 17.42 9.13
N SER A 299 -13.32 17.60 8.08
CA SER A 299 -14.31 18.70 7.99
C SER A 299 -15.55 18.37 8.81
N GLY A 300 -16.02 19.29 9.65
CA GLY A 300 -17.21 19.12 10.46
C GLY A 300 -18.48 18.85 9.63
N ILE A 301 -18.60 19.46 8.43
CA ILE A 301 -19.72 19.23 7.52
C ILE A 301 -19.70 17.78 7.00
N HIS A 302 -18.52 17.27 6.63
CA HIS A 302 -18.39 15.90 6.16
C HIS A 302 -18.65 14.90 7.29
N GLN A 303 -18.12 15.17 8.50
CA GLN A 303 -18.35 14.34 9.67
C GLN A 303 -19.84 14.24 10.03
N ASP A 304 -20.55 15.37 10.03
CA ASP A 304 -22.00 15.39 10.27
C ASP A 304 -22.77 14.59 9.20
N GLY A 305 -22.38 14.72 7.93
CA GLY A 305 -22.96 13.92 6.85
C GLY A 305 -22.75 12.42 7.04
N VAL A 306 -21.51 12.00 7.34
CA VAL A 306 -21.17 10.57 7.58
C VAL A 306 -21.90 10.02 8.78
N LEU A 307 -22.08 10.80 9.86
CA LEU A 307 -22.84 10.38 11.04
C LEU A 307 -24.31 10.13 10.73
N LYS A 308 -24.91 10.94 9.86
CA LYS A 308 -26.30 10.78 9.42
C LYS A 308 -26.48 9.64 8.42
N ASN A 309 -25.61 9.56 7.44
CA ASN A 309 -25.54 8.48 6.46
C ASN A 309 -24.14 8.43 5.84
N ARG A 310 -23.42 7.32 6.05
CA ARG A 310 -22.06 7.13 5.51
C ARG A 310 -21.97 7.35 4.01
N GLN A 311 -23.00 6.95 3.26
CA GLN A 311 -23.01 7.07 1.80
C GLN A 311 -22.98 8.53 1.31
N THR A 312 -23.15 9.52 2.18
CA THR A 312 -23.04 10.94 1.79
C THR A 312 -21.62 11.31 1.33
N TYR A 313 -20.60 10.67 1.91
CA TYR A 313 -19.18 10.95 1.63
C TYR A 313 -18.31 9.70 1.49
N GLU A 314 -18.84 8.50 1.68
CA GLU A 314 -18.11 7.23 1.56
C GLU A 314 -18.74 6.36 0.48
N ILE A 315 -18.01 6.07 -0.59
CA ILE A 315 -18.40 5.11 -1.64
C ILE A 315 -17.91 3.69 -1.36
N ILE A 316 -16.98 3.53 -0.42
CA ILE A 316 -16.36 2.27 0.00
C ILE A 316 -16.29 2.27 1.52
N SER A 317 -16.75 1.20 2.16
CA SER A 317 -16.55 1.05 3.61
C SER A 317 -15.12 0.56 3.94
N PRO A 318 -14.51 1.00 5.04
CA PRO A 318 -13.21 0.49 5.49
C PRO A 318 -13.16 -1.04 5.61
N SER A 319 -14.23 -1.65 6.11
CA SER A 319 -14.37 -3.10 6.25
C SER A 319 -14.33 -3.85 4.91
N ALA A 320 -14.71 -3.21 3.80
CA ALA A 320 -14.68 -3.83 2.48
C ALA A 320 -13.29 -4.19 2.00
N ILE A 321 -12.24 -3.58 2.57
CA ILE A 321 -10.82 -3.85 2.29
C ILE A 321 -10.07 -4.44 3.48
N GLY A 322 -10.78 -4.81 4.56
CA GLY A 322 -10.22 -5.44 5.76
C GLY A 322 -9.72 -4.48 6.85
N ILE A 323 -10.17 -3.23 6.84
CA ILE A 323 -9.94 -2.28 7.94
C ILE A 323 -11.10 -2.37 8.91
N HIS A 324 -10.84 -2.80 10.15
CA HIS A 324 -11.86 -2.99 11.18
C HIS A 324 -11.94 -1.84 12.20
N GLU A 325 -10.97 -0.94 12.22
CA GLU A 325 -10.95 0.22 13.12
C GLU A 325 -11.43 1.48 12.37
N ASN A 326 -12.55 2.05 12.76
CA ASN A 326 -12.96 3.39 12.35
C ASN A 326 -12.20 4.41 13.21
N ARG A 327 -11.22 5.09 12.64
CA ARG A 327 -10.57 6.22 13.29
C ARG A 327 -11.24 7.52 12.84
N MET A 328 -12.14 8.03 13.67
CA MET A 328 -12.57 9.41 13.52
C MET A 328 -11.46 10.35 14.04
N LEU A 329 -10.91 11.17 13.18
CA LEU A 329 -9.87 12.12 13.56
C LEU A 329 -10.52 13.36 14.18
N MET A 330 -10.31 13.58 15.47
CA MET A 330 -10.73 14.80 16.15
C MET A 330 -9.63 15.86 16.03
N THR A 331 -9.94 16.96 15.35
CA THR A 331 -9.05 18.12 15.12
C THR A 331 -9.82 19.41 15.37
N ALA A 332 -9.16 20.57 15.36
CA ALA A 332 -9.83 21.86 15.46
C ALA A 332 -10.92 22.12 14.40
N ARG A 333 -10.98 21.29 13.36
CA ARG A 333 -12.02 21.36 12.31
C ARG A 333 -13.23 20.47 12.59
N SER A 334 -13.18 19.63 13.62
CA SER A 334 -14.29 18.76 14.00
C SER A 334 -15.43 19.56 14.61
N GLY A 335 -16.66 19.28 14.17
CA GLY A 335 -17.85 19.99 14.65
C GLY A 335 -18.41 19.43 15.97
N ARG A 336 -19.33 20.18 16.60
CA ARG A 336 -20.02 19.80 17.85
C ARG A 336 -20.70 18.44 17.78
N ALA A 337 -21.37 18.11 16.65
CA ALA A 337 -22.01 16.81 16.46
C ALA A 337 -21.05 15.65 16.59
N MET A 338 -19.82 15.79 16.04
CA MET A 338 -18.78 14.79 16.16
C MET A 338 -18.33 14.59 17.60
N ILE A 339 -18.09 15.68 18.33
CA ILE A 339 -17.65 15.61 19.73
C ILE A 339 -18.74 14.98 20.60
N LYS A 340 -20.01 15.34 20.38
CA LYS A 340 -21.17 14.71 21.04
C LYS A 340 -21.17 13.19 20.79
N THR A 341 -21.07 12.76 19.54
CA THR A 341 -21.07 11.33 19.20
C THR A 341 -19.87 10.59 19.82
N CYS A 342 -18.69 11.21 19.85
CA CYS A 342 -17.53 10.60 20.52
C CYS A 342 -17.78 10.45 22.03
N LEU A 343 -18.37 11.43 22.70
CA LEU A 343 -18.74 11.35 24.12
C LEU A 343 -19.80 10.28 24.38
N GLU A 344 -20.82 10.19 23.53
CA GLU A 344 -21.85 9.12 23.61
C GLU A 344 -21.22 7.73 23.47
N ASN A 345 -20.31 7.54 22.51
CA ASN A 345 -19.56 6.28 22.32
C ASN A 345 -18.67 5.93 23.52
N LEU A 346 -18.19 6.94 24.25
CA LEU A 346 -17.44 6.80 25.50
C LEU A 346 -18.35 6.58 26.72
N GLY A 347 -19.68 6.55 26.51
CA GLY A 347 -20.68 6.27 27.55
C GLY A 347 -21.12 7.47 28.37
N TYR A 348 -20.92 8.71 27.91
CA TYR A 348 -21.41 9.92 28.54
C TYR A 348 -22.82 10.27 28.04
N ASP A 349 -23.74 10.48 28.95
CA ASP A 349 -25.10 10.97 28.65
C ASP A 349 -25.05 12.49 28.42
N GLU A 350 -25.71 12.96 27.35
CA GLU A 350 -25.73 14.37 26.99
C GLU A 350 -26.31 15.31 28.09
N ASN A 351 -27.14 14.77 28.98
CA ASN A 351 -27.68 15.52 30.10
C ASN A 351 -26.68 15.74 31.26
N THR A 352 -25.50 15.09 31.19
CA THR A 352 -24.49 15.14 32.27
C THR A 352 -23.42 16.19 32.03
N TYR A 353 -23.40 16.85 30.88
CA TYR A 353 -22.40 17.86 30.55
C TYR A 353 -22.95 18.97 29.65
N ASN A 354 -22.29 20.15 29.64
CA ASN A 354 -22.58 21.21 28.71
C ASN A 354 -21.70 21.03 27.46
N LEU A 355 -22.33 20.68 26.33
CA LEU A 355 -21.60 20.44 25.08
C LEU A 355 -20.81 21.66 24.60
N ASP A 356 -21.35 22.87 24.75
CA ASP A 356 -20.66 24.09 24.29
C ASP A 356 -19.38 24.35 25.10
N ASP A 357 -19.42 24.15 26.41
CA ASP A 357 -18.24 24.28 27.27
C ASP A 357 -17.17 23.23 26.92
N VAL A 358 -17.58 21.96 26.78
CA VAL A 358 -16.67 20.88 26.36
C VAL A 358 -16.08 21.16 24.99
N TYR A 359 -16.89 21.66 24.07
CA TYR A 359 -16.45 21.97 22.70
C TYR A 359 -15.44 23.12 22.65
N GLU A 360 -15.63 24.18 23.45
CA GLU A 360 -14.65 25.26 23.56
C GLU A 360 -13.31 24.78 24.12
N ARG A 361 -13.35 23.94 25.16
CA ARG A 361 -12.14 23.33 25.73
C ARG A 361 -11.47 22.37 24.73
N PHE A 362 -12.26 21.61 23.99
CA PHE A 362 -11.78 20.76 22.93
C PHE A 362 -11.04 21.58 21.85
N LEU A 363 -11.60 22.71 21.37
CA LEU A 363 -10.96 23.55 20.36
C LEU A 363 -9.60 24.07 20.85
N ARG A 364 -9.51 24.56 22.08
CA ARG A 364 -8.24 25.04 22.68
C ARG A 364 -7.19 23.92 22.75
N LEU A 365 -7.62 22.72 23.10
CA LEU A 365 -6.74 21.54 23.14
C LEU A 365 -6.30 21.14 21.73
N ALA A 366 -7.22 21.12 20.76
CA ALA A 366 -6.95 20.76 19.39
C ALA A 366 -6.00 21.75 18.68
N ASP A 367 -6.10 23.02 18.99
CA ASP A 367 -5.17 24.05 18.47
C ASP A 367 -3.75 23.84 18.99
N LYS A 368 -3.59 23.43 20.25
CA LYS A 368 -2.27 23.12 20.84
C LYS A 368 -1.70 21.79 20.33
N LYS A 369 -2.53 20.76 20.23
CA LYS A 369 -2.11 19.37 20.04
C LYS A 369 -2.18 18.91 18.59
N GLY A 370 -2.97 19.59 17.76
CA GLY A 370 -3.27 19.25 16.36
C GLY A 370 -4.29 18.11 16.24
N GLN A 371 -4.10 17.00 16.92
CA GLN A 371 -5.02 15.86 16.97
C GLN A 371 -5.38 15.53 18.42
N VAL A 372 -6.68 15.35 18.66
CA VAL A 372 -7.25 14.96 19.96
C VAL A 372 -7.71 13.51 19.90
N TYR A 373 -7.51 12.76 20.96
CA TYR A 373 -7.88 11.35 21.09
C TYR A 373 -8.99 11.17 22.13
N ASP A 374 -9.65 10.02 22.12
CA ASP A 374 -10.76 9.70 23.05
C ASP A 374 -10.38 9.93 24.52
N TYR A 375 -9.19 9.53 24.94
CA TYR A 375 -8.70 9.76 26.31
C TYR A 375 -8.46 11.24 26.64
N ASP A 376 -8.16 12.06 25.65
CA ASP A 376 -8.06 13.51 25.84
C ASP A 376 -9.45 14.12 26.00
N LEU A 377 -10.42 13.66 25.22
CA LEU A 377 -11.80 14.11 25.31
C LEU A 377 -12.41 13.72 26.67
N GLU A 378 -12.16 12.49 27.14
CA GLU A 378 -12.54 12.08 28.49
C GLU A 378 -11.88 12.95 29.57
N ALA A 379 -10.61 13.31 29.40
CA ALA A 379 -9.93 14.19 30.36
C ALA A 379 -10.60 15.57 30.45
N LEU A 380 -11.09 16.12 29.32
CA LEU A 380 -11.84 17.37 29.33
C LEU A 380 -13.15 17.32 30.14
N MET A 381 -13.73 16.14 30.34
CA MET A 381 -14.95 15.97 31.13
C MET A 381 -14.70 16.09 32.65
N PHE A 382 -13.50 15.71 33.11
CA PHE A 382 -13.22 15.54 34.55
C PHE A 382 -12.15 16.45 35.10
N LEU A 383 -11.28 17.01 34.25
CA LEU A 383 -10.17 17.84 34.70
C LEU A 383 -10.52 19.31 34.53
N SER A 384 -10.39 20.13 35.58
CA SER A 384 -10.47 21.58 35.43
C SER A 384 -9.27 22.10 34.62
N TYR A 385 -9.48 23.17 33.85
CA TYR A 385 -8.46 23.72 32.93
C TYR A 385 -7.15 24.12 33.64
N GLU A 386 -7.25 24.53 34.92
CA GLU A 386 -6.09 24.95 35.72
C GLU A 386 -5.13 23.80 36.04
N ASN A 387 -5.59 22.54 35.96
CA ASN A 387 -4.78 21.35 36.24
C ASN A 387 -4.30 20.59 35.00
N GLU A 388 -4.65 21.05 33.77
CA GLU A 388 -4.26 20.38 32.52
C GLU A 388 -2.82 20.67 32.10
N GLU A 389 -2.20 21.73 32.59
CA GLU A 389 -0.82 22.12 32.24
C GLU A 389 0.26 21.32 33.00
N GLU A 390 -0.06 20.69 34.11
CA GLU A 390 0.91 19.89 34.86
C GLU A 390 0.97 18.45 34.30
N ASN A 391 1.90 18.23 33.37
CA ASN A 391 2.38 16.91 33.09
C ASN A 391 2.97 16.33 34.38
N LYS A 392 2.44 15.18 34.84
CA LYS A 392 2.97 14.49 36.01
C LYS A 392 4.43 14.10 35.82
N PHE A 393 4.79 13.75 34.60
CA PHE A 393 6.09 13.24 34.20
C PHE A 393 6.78 14.25 33.29
N ILE A 394 7.93 14.76 33.69
CA ILE A 394 8.74 15.71 32.92
C ILE A 394 10.14 15.11 32.76
N LEU A 395 10.61 14.99 31.51
CA LEU A 395 11.98 14.55 31.22
C LEU A 395 12.93 15.71 31.55
N GLU A 396 13.85 15.51 32.49
CA GLU A 396 14.83 16.49 32.92
C GLU A 396 16.21 16.25 32.29
N LYS A 397 16.67 14.99 32.35
CA LYS A 397 18.00 14.63 31.81
C LYS A 397 17.93 13.25 31.20
N LEU A 398 18.66 13.10 30.12
CA LEU A 398 18.84 11.85 29.40
C LEU A 398 20.32 11.65 29.08
N SER A 399 20.85 10.49 29.40
CA SER A 399 22.18 10.05 28.96
C SER A 399 22.08 8.64 28.43
N VAL A 400 22.62 8.41 27.23
CA VAL A 400 22.53 7.12 26.56
C VAL A 400 23.91 6.71 26.05
N ILE A 401 24.26 5.45 26.31
CA ILE A 401 25.47 4.82 25.79
C ILE A 401 25.03 3.76 24.78
N SER A 402 25.42 3.97 23.53
CA SER A 402 25.20 3.01 22.43
C SER A 402 26.47 2.20 22.23
N GLY A 403 26.47 0.96 22.72
CA GLY A 403 27.62 0.06 22.64
C GLY A 403 27.18 -1.39 22.73
N ASN A 404 28.11 -2.30 23.10
CA ASN A 404 27.79 -3.74 23.23
C ASN A 404 26.71 -4.03 24.25
N ILE A 405 26.52 -3.16 25.24
CA ILE A 405 25.42 -3.17 26.18
C ILE A 405 24.77 -1.78 26.13
N PRO A 406 23.70 -1.61 25.33
CA PRO A 406 23.00 -0.34 25.27
C PRO A 406 22.42 0.01 26.66
N THR A 407 22.79 1.19 27.16
CA THR A 407 22.41 1.64 28.51
C THR A 407 21.85 3.05 28.44
N ALA A 408 20.77 3.32 29.15
CA ALA A 408 20.23 4.66 29.34
C ALA A 408 20.17 5.01 30.84
N CYS A 409 20.44 6.28 31.13
CA CYS A 409 20.16 6.91 32.42
C CYS A 409 19.14 8.03 32.19
N VAL A 410 17.97 7.92 32.78
CA VAL A 410 16.87 8.86 32.63
C VAL A 410 16.54 9.51 33.96
N CYS A 411 16.54 10.83 34.00
CA CYS A 411 16.09 11.61 35.16
C CYS A 411 14.74 12.27 34.79
N MET A 412 13.72 12.01 35.57
CA MET A 412 12.39 12.58 35.39
C MET A 412 11.95 13.30 36.65
N ARG A 413 11.23 14.41 36.48
CA ARG A 413 10.53 15.08 37.58
C ARG A 413 9.10 14.55 37.67
N ILE A 414 8.73 14.11 38.89
CA ILE A 414 7.37 13.69 39.21
C ILE A 414 6.87 14.65 40.33
N LYS A 415 6.03 15.61 39.97
CA LYS A 415 5.71 16.76 40.80
C LYS A 415 7.01 17.52 41.17
N GLU A 416 7.39 17.60 42.44
CA GLU A 416 8.61 18.27 42.89
C GLU A 416 9.80 17.31 43.10
N GLU A 417 9.59 16.00 42.98
CA GLU A 417 10.60 14.96 43.24
C GLU A 417 11.33 14.56 41.94
N LEU A 418 12.66 14.56 41.96
CA LEU A 418 13.50 14.03 40.87
C LEU A 418 13.75 12.54 41.09
N LYS A 419 13.43 11.70 40.10
CA LYS A 419 13.74 10.28 40.08
C LYS A 419 14.66 9.96 38.91
N THR A 420 15.69 9.19 39.24
CA THR A 420 16.69 8.77 38.24
C THR A 420 16.82 7.26 38.24
N GLU A 421 16.76 6.65 37.06
CA GLU A 421 16.95 5.23 36.84
C GLU A 421 17.96 4.98 35.71
N ALA A 422 18.67 3.88 35.82
CA ALA A 422 19.56 3.39 34.77
C ALA A 422 19.17 1.97 34.38
N CYS A 423 19.01 1.74 33.08
CA CYS A 423 18.57 0.47 32.54
C CYS A 423 19.36 0.10 31.28
N THR A 424 19.38 -1.19 30.98
CA THR A 424 19.85 -1.74 29.71
C THR A 424 18.67 -2.13 28.82
N GLY A 425 18.93 -2.31 27.50
CA GLY A 425 17.97 -2.82 26.52
C GLY A 425 18.69 -3.47 25.36
N ASN A 426 17.96 -4.05 24.40
CA ASN A 426 18.54 -4.58 23.16
C ASN A 426 19.04 -3.45 22.24
N GLY A 427 18.56 -2.22 22.47
CA GLY A 427 18.96 -0.99 21.80
C GLY A 427 18.81 0.22 22.73
N PRO A 428 19.34 1.40 22.34
CA PRO A 428 19.28 2.60 23.14
C PRO A 428 17.83 3.05 23.43
N VAL A 429 16.92 2.94 22.47
CA VAL A 429 15.48 3.32 22.65
C VAL A 429 14.80 2.41 23.66
N GLU A 430 15.05 1.10 23.61
CA GLU A 430 14.51 0.15 24.60
C GLU A 430 15.06 0.41 26.00
N ALA A 431 16.35 0.74 26.12
CA ALA A 431 16.93 1.11 27.40
C ALA A 431 16.24 2.35 28.03
N VAL A 432 15.94 3.36 27.20
CA VAL A 432 15.17 4.56 27.61
C VAL A 432 13.77 4.18 28.06
N PHE A 433 13.05 3.39 27.26
CA PHE A 433 11.70 2.92 27.60
C PHE A 433 11.66 2.17 28.92
N ASN A 434 12.64 1.29 29.15
CA ASN A 434 12.78 0.54 30.41
C ASN A 434 12.98 1.46 31.63
N CYS A 435 13.80 2.51 31.49
CA CYS A 435 13.98 3.50 32.56
C CYS A 435 12.66 4.22 32.89
N ILE A 436 11.95 4.73 31.86
CA ILE A 436 10.68 5.44 32.03
C ILE A 436 9.65 4.52 32.69
N ALA A 437 9.57 3.25 32.28
CA ALA A 437 8.68 2.26 32.86
C ALA A 437 8.96 2.03 34.35
N ARG A 438 10.24 1.96 34.76
CA ARG A 438 10.63 1.84 36.18
C ARG A 438 10.29 3.08 36.99
N ILE A 439 10.65 4.28 36.50
CA ILE A 439 10.39 5.55 37.17
C ILE A 439 8.89 5.75 37.40
N THR A 440 8.07 5.43 36.42
CA THR A 440 6.62 5.64 36.44
C THR A 440 5.86 4.51 37.13
N ASN A 441 6.48 3.35 37.28
CA ASN A 441 5.86 2.08 37.70
C ASN A 441 4.68 1.63 36.83
N LEU A 442 4.70 2.04 35.54
CA LEU A 442 3.72 1.63 34.52
C LEU A 442 4.42 0.75 33.48
N LYS A 443 3.74 -0.29 33.01
CA LYS A 443 4.28 -1.24 32.03
C LYS A 443 3.37 -1.37 30.81
N PRO A 444 3.23 -0.31 30.00
CA PRO A 444 2.49 -0.40 28.74
C PRO A 444 3.26 -1.22 27.70
N ALA A 445 2.54 -1.83 26.75
CA ALA A 445 3.14 -2.50 25.61
C ALA A 445 3.33 -1.52 24.46
N LEU A 446 4.51 -1.47 23.86
CA LEU A 446 4.77 -0.69 22.63
C LEU A 446 4.13 -1.42 21.45
N LYS A 447 3.20 -0.77 20.72
CA LYS A 447 2.49 -1.32 19.57
C LYS A 447 2.97 -0.73 18.23
N ALA A 448 3.35 0.55 18.24
CA ALA A 448 3.91 1.20 17.05
C ALA A 448 4.99 2.20 17.46
N TYR A 449 5.98 2.31 16.60
CA TYR A 449 7.08 3.25 16.70
C TYR A 449 7.46 3.72 15.31
N SER A 450 7.47 5.03 15.06
CA SER A 450 7.85 5.60 13.77
C SER A 450 8.69 6.84 13.93
N ILE A 451 9.62 7.02 13.01
CA ILE A 451 10.50 8.18 12.92
C ILE A 451 10.29 8.85 11.57
N ASN A 452 10.05 10.16 11.59
CA ASN A 452 9.87 10.95 10.39
C ASN A 452 10.79 12.18 10.44
N ALA A 453 11.58 12.42 9.41
CA ALA A 453 12.34 13.67 9.28
C ALA A 453 11.37 14.84 9.02
N LYS A 454 11.54 15.93 9.76
CA LYS A 454 10.75 17.16 9.60
C LYS A 454 11.48 18.24 8.82
N SER A 455 12.79 18.16 8.76
CA SER A 455 13.65 19.06 8.00
C SER A 455 14.76 18.25 7.33
N SER A 456 15.53 18.90 6.45
CA SER A 456 16.70 18.33 5.78
C SER A 456 17.98 19.00 6.27
N GLY A 457 19.11 18.29 6.23
CA GLY A 457 20.42 18.83 6.65
C GLY A 457 20.99 18.11 7.88
N VAL A 458 22.16 18.52 8.34
CA VAL A 458 22.88 17.91 9.47
C VAL A 458 22.15 18.15 10.80
N ASP A 459 21.38 19.22 10.89
CA ASP A 459 20.57 19.65 12.04
C ASP A 459 19.09 19.29 11.86
N ALA A 460 18.78 18.32 10.98
CA ALA A 460 17.42 17.87 10.72
C ALA A 460 16.74 17.39 12.00
N GLN A 461 15.54 17.93 12.24
CA GLN A 461 14.70 17.46 13.35
C GLN A 461 13.99 16.15 12.98
N GLY A 462 14.15 15.14 13.84
CA GLY A 462 13.41 13.90 13.82
C GLY A 462 12.13 14.01 14.67
N GLN A 463 11.00 13.68 14.10
CA GLN A 463 9.77 13.46 14.86
C GLN A 463 9.65 11.97 15.13
N VAL A 464 9.42 11.62 16.39
CA VAL A 464 9.08 10.26 16.81
C VAL A 464 7.63 10.21 17.26
N ASP A 465 6.89 9.25 16.74
CA ASP A 465 5.53 8.94 17.15
C ASP A 465 5.50 7.52 17.74
N VAL A 466 4.87 7.34 18.91
CA VAL A 466 4.73 6.05 19.60
C VAL A 466 3.28 5.76 19.93
N ASP A 467 2.84 4.52 19.76
CA ASP A 467 1.57 4.02 20.28
C ASP A 467 1.86 3.00 21.40
N LEU A 468 1.40 3.31 22.60
CA LEU A 468 1.47 2.41 23.77
C LEU A 468 0.09 1.82 24.04
N GLU A 469 0.04 0.53 24.39
CA GLU A 469 -1.19 -0.10 24.87
C GLU A 469 -1.10 -0.35 26.39
N PHE A 470 -2.10 0.14 27.13
CA PHE A 470 -2.22 -0.06 28.56
C PHE A 470 -3.67 -0.37 28.93
N LYS A 471 -3.93 -1.48 29.64
CA LYS A 471 -5.28 -1.96 29.99
C LYS A 471 -6.24 -2.04 28.78
N GLY A 472 -5.74 -2.48 27.61
CA GLY A 472 -6.53 -2.63 26.38
C GLY A 472 -6.82 -1.32 25.64
N ARG A 473 -6.35 -0.17 26.11
CA ARG A 473 -6.50 1.14 25.47
C ARG A 473 -5.18 1.57 24.83
N LYS A 474 -5.25 2.26 23.68
CA LYS A 474 -4.07 2.82 22.98
C LYS A 474 -3.85 4.28 23.38
N PHE A 475 -2.60 4.64 23.63
CA PHE A 475 -2.17 5.99 23.98
C PHE A 475 -1.04 6.42 23.05
N HIS A 476 -1.22 7.56 22.43
CA HIS A 476 -0.26 8.12 21.49
C HIS A 476 0.66 9.13 22.19
N GLY A 477 1.94 9.08 21.84
CA GLY A 477 2.93 10.06 22.27
C GLY A 477 3.78 10.55 21.10
N LYS A 478 4.20 11.80 21.18
CA LYS A 478 4.99 12.47 20.16
C LYS A 478 6.16 13.23 20.78
N GLY A 479 7.32 13.14 20.15
CA GLY A 479 8.51 13.90 20.49
C GLY A 479 9.22 14.44 19.26
N ILE A 480 9.90 15.55 19.38
CA ILE A 480 10.66 16.20 18.29
C ILE A 480 11.99 16.70 18.86
N SER A 481 13.09 16.25 18.29
CA SER A 481 14.45 16.72 18.59
C SER A 481 15.37 16.50 17.38
N THR A 482 16.51 17.14 17.37
CA THR A 482 17.63 16.80 16.47
C THR A 482 18.28 15.49 16.85
N ASP A 483 18.13 15.04 18.10
CA ASP A 483 18.54 13.71 18.56
C ASP A 483 17.30 12.78 18.60
N VAL A 484 17.36 11.71 17.79
CA VAL A 484 16.26 10.72 17.67
C VAL A 484 16.00 9.99 19.00
N ILE A 485 17.02 9.77 19.82
CA ILE A 485 16.87 9.13 21.13
C ILE A 485 16.15 10.06 22.11
N GLU A 486 16.50 11.35 22.08
CA GLU A 486 15.80 12.37 22.87
C GLU A 486 14.34 12.53 22.39
N ALA A 487 14.10 12.58 21.07
CA ALA A 487 12.75 12.61 20.51
C ALA A 487 11.95 11.37 20.94
N SER A 488 12.58 10.19 21.00
CA SER A 488 11.95 8.96 21.49
C SER A 488 11.59 9.07 22.97
N ALA A 489 12.49 9.56 23.80
CA ALA A 489 12.21 9.77 25.22
C ALA A 489 11.03 10.72 25.46
N GLN A 490 11.00 11.85 24.73
CA GLN A 490 9.89 12.80 24.76
C GLN A 490 8.56 12.15 24.34
N ALA A 491 8.57 11.34 23.26
CA ALA A 491 7.40 10.62 22.78
C ALA A 491 6.87 9.64 23.85
N PHE A 492 7.74 8.87 24.47
CA PHE A 492 7.36 7.96 25.57
C PHE A 492 6.78 8.73 26.75
N VAL A 493 7.45 9.78 27.23
CA VAL A 493 6.95 10.59 28.37
C VAL A 493 5.60 11.20 28.03
N SER A 494 5.39 11.68 26.81
CA SER A 494 4.08 12.18 26.33
C SER A 494 2.98 11.11 26.44
N ALA A 495 3.24 9.89 25.98
CA ALA A 495 2.29 8.78 26.06
C ALA A 495 2.03 8.35 27.52
N TYR A 496 3.05 8.31 28.37
CA TYR A 496 2.89 8.01 29.81
C TYR A 496 2.06 9.07 30.54
N ASN A 497 2.19 10.33 30.19
CA ASN A 497 1.32 11.39 30.70
C ASN A 497 -0.14 11.19 30.27
N ALA A 498 -0.38 10.73 29.04
CA ALA A 498 -1.72 10.40 28.57
C ALA A 498 -2.32 9.21 29.35
N ILE A 499 -1.54 8.15 29.60
CA ILE A 499 -1.96 7.02 30.44
C ILE A 499 -2.33 7.52 31.86
N TYR A 500 -1.49 8.36 32.44
CA TYR A 500 -1.75 8.88 33.80
C TYR A 500 -3.04 9.71 33.89
N ARG A 501 -3.30 10.57 32.91
CA ARG A 501 -4.56 11.32 32.82
C ARG A 501 -5.76 10.38 32.75
N SER A 502 -5.68 9.33 31.92
CA SER A 502 -6.74 8.32 31.80
C SER A 502 -7.00 7.59 33.12
N LEU A 503 -5.94 7.22 33.87
CA LEU A 503 -6.09 6.61 35.20
C LEU A 503 -6.78 7.54 36.20
N LYS A 504 -6.45 8.84 36.20
CA LYS A 504 -7.13 9.83 37.05
C LYS A 504 -8.63 9.95 36.73
N VAL A 505 -8.99 9.87 35.44
CA VAL A 505 -10.39 9.87 35.02
C VAL A 505 -11.10 8.61 35.55
N GLU A 506 -10.46 7.42 35.45
CA GLU A 506 -11.02 6.18 35.99
C GLU A 506 -11.26 6.28 37.51
N GLU A 507 -10.30 6.81 38.27
CA GLU A 507 -10.44 7.02 39.72
C GLU A 507 -11.62 7.93 40.08
N ARG A 508 -11.82 9.02 39.29
CA ARG A 508 -12.95 9.95 39.53
C ARG A 508 -14.30 9.41 39.09
N LYS A 509 -14.35 8.46 38.12
CA LYS A 509 -15.60 7.76 37.76
C LYS A 509 -16.05 6.78 38.84
N MET A 510 -15.14 6.27 39.69
CA MET A 510 -15.43 5.31 40.74
C MET A 510 -15.72 5.98 42.11
N ALA A 511 -15.36 7.23 42.27
CA ALA A 511 -15.64 8.03 43.46
C ALA A 511 -16.97 8.81 43.30
#